data_df6c832895b08aaa33bf1ccf39341f65
#
_entry.id   df6c832895b08aaa33bf1ccf39341f65
#
_cell.length_a   1.000
_cell.length_b   1.000
_cell.length_c   1.000
_cell.angle_alpha   90.00
_cell.angle_beta   90.00
_cell.angle_gamma   90.00
#
_symmetry.space_group_name_H-M   'P 1'
#
loop_
_entity.id
_entity.type
_entity.pdbx_description
1 polymer ?
#
loop_
_entity_poly.entity_id
_entity_poly.type
_entity_poly.pdbx_seq_one_letter_code
_entity_poly.pdbx_strand_id
1 'polypeptide(L)'
;MVVNMQLSVCNVLVMYHSKTGNTKKLAKEIAKGVKSVKNMECHLKSTSDIKKEDFLTADAIIAGSPVYFGTMASELKQVFDRYVGLRKKMGDKVGAAFSTSGDELGGNETTIISILQAMLIYGMIVIGDPLNATGHYSISCVGTPNKKTSENAKKLGKRVAILVKKLKS
;
A
#
# COMPACT_ATOMS: atom_id res chain seq x y z
N MET A 1 -0.71 -14.23 37.57
CA MET A 1 -0.44 -12.82 37.19
C MET A 1 -0.77 -12.69 35.71
N VAL A 2 -1.97 -12.23 35.35
CA VAL A 2 -2.39 -12.07 33.96
C VAL A 2 -1.74 -10.77 33.47
N VAL A 3 -0.70 -10.87 32.65
CA VAL A 3 -0.10 -9.70 31.99
C VAL A 3 -1.16 -9.20 31.01
N ASN A 4 -1.79 -8.08 31.34
CA ASN A 4 -2.68 -7.36 30.45
C ASN A 4 -1.83 -6.77 29.32
N MET A 5 -1.57 -7.56 28.27
CA MET A 5 -0.95 -7.07 27.04
C MET A 5 -1.94 -6.10 26.39
N GLN A 6 -1.78 -4.84 26.70
CA GLN A 6 -2.46 -3.76 26.00
C GLN A 6 -1.99 -3.82 24.54
N LEU A 7 -2.80 -4.43 23.67
CA LEU A 7 -2.49 -4.56 22.24
C LEU A 7 -2.28 -3.15 21.66
N SER A 8 -1.03 -2.82 21.37
CA SER A 8 -0.66 -1.54 20.75
C SER A 8 -1.40 -1.36 19.43
N VAL A 9 -1.87 -0.16 19.16
CA VAL A 9 -2.48 0.20 17.88
C VAL A 9 -1.39 0.15 16.81
N CYS A 10 -1.66 -0.55 15.71
CA CYS A 10 -0.75 -0.62 14.57
C CYS A 10 -1.17 0.38 13.48
N ASN A 11 -0.19 0.96 12.79
CA ASN A 11 -0.40 2.02 11.82
C ASN A 11 -0.11 1.55 10.39
N VAL A 12 -1.04 1.72 9.47
CA VAL A 12 -0.85 1.48 8.05
C VAL A 12 -0.99 2.78 7.27
N LEU A 13 0.06 3.14 6.54
CA LEU A 13 0.02 4.23 5.59
C LEU A 13 -0.44 3.71 4.23
N VAL A 14 -1.56 4.23 3.71
CA VAL A 14 -1.97 4.06 2.31
C VAL A 14 -1.64 5.34 1.58
N MET A 15 -0.59 5.34 0.77
CA MET A 15 -0.18 6.51 -0.01
C MET A 15 -0.44 6.31 -1.50
N TYR A 16 -0.81 7.36 -2.20
CA TYR A 16 -1.12 7.29 -3.62
C TYR A 16 -0.80 8.59 -4.37
N HIS A 17 -0.41 8.46 -5.65
CA HIS A 17 -0.56 9.52 -6.63
C HIS A 17 -1.85 9.31 -7.43
N SER A 18 -2.57 10.37 -7.76
CA SER A 18 -3.80 10.27 -8.56
C SER A 18 -4.13 11.59 -9.26
N LYS A 19 -4.10 11.59 -10.59
CA LYS A 19 -4.46 12.76 -11.40
C LYS A 19 -5.96 12.80 -11.71
N THR A 20 -6.55 11.68 -12.14
CA THR A 20 -7.96 11.58 -12.56
C THR A 20 -8.91 11.05 -11.47
N GLY A 21 -8.37 10.64 -10.33
CA GLY A 21 -9.14 10.15 -9.19
C GLY A 21 -9.29 8.63 -9.09
N ASN A 22 -8.95 7.83 -10.11
CA ASN A 22 -9.13 6.39 -10.09
C ASN A 22 -8.24 5.70 -9.05
N THR A 23 -6.94 6.03 -9.00
CA THR A 23 -6.01 5.51 -7.99
C THR A 23 -6.46 5.90 -6.57
N LYS A 24 -6.97 7.15 -6.39
CA LYS A 24 -7.54 7.60 -5.12
C LYS A 24 -8.76 6.77 -4.70
N LYS A 25 -9.66 6.43 -5.65
CA LYS A 25 -10.82 5.57 -5.36
C LYS A 25 -10.39 4.19 -4.89
N LEU A 26 -9.41 3.59 -5.58
CA LEU A 26 -8.86 2.28 -5.21
C LEU A 26 -8.18 2.32 -3.84
N ALA A 27 -7.38 3.36 -3.56
CA ALA A 27 -6.75 3.59 -2.27
C ALA A 27 -7.76 3.67 -1.10
N LYS A 28 -8.91 4.32 -1.33
CA LYS A 28 -9.99 4.38 -0.33
C LYS A 28 -10.56 3.00 0.02
N GLU A 29 -10.72 2.12 -0.97
CA GLU A 29 -11.22 0.76 -0.72
C GLU A 29 -10.19 -0.10 0.03
N ILE A 30 -8.89 0.04 -0.29
CA ILE A 30 -7.80 -0.58 0.47
C ILE A 30 -7.82 -0.12 1.94
N ALA A 31 -7.96 1.19 2.17
CA ALA A 31 -8.02 1.77 3.51
C ALA A 31 -9.22 1.25 4.32
N LYS A 32 -10.38 1.00 3.69
CA LYS A 32 -11.52 0.35 4.34
C LYS A 32 -11.17 -1.08 4.78
N GLY A 33 -10.42 -1.81 3.96
CA GLY A 33 -9.93 -3.14 4.30
C GLY A 33 -9.00 -3.14 5.53
N VAL A 34 -8.07 -2.19 5.60
CA VAL A 34 -7.19 -2.01 6.77
C VAL A 34 -8.03 -1.74 8.03
N LYS A 35 -8.94 -0.76 7.96
CA LYS A 35 -9.79 -0.35 9.09
C LYS A 35 -10.77 -1.43 9.55
N SER A 36 -11.02 -2.47 8.75
CA SER A 36 -11.86 -3.60 9.16
C SER A 36 -11.20 -4.53 10.19
N VAL A 37 -9.91 -4.36 10.43
CA VAL A 37 -9.15 -5.15 11.41
C VAL A 37 -9.04 -4.38 12.73
N LYS A 38 -9.42 -5.03 13.83
CA LYS A 38 -9.38 -4.40 15.17
C LYS A 38 -7.96 -3.95 15.55
N ASN A 39 -7.83 -2.80 16.21
CA ASN A 39 -6.58 -2.17 16.64
C ASN A 39 -5.65 -1.78 15.48
N MET A 40 -6.24 -1.39 14.35
CA MET A 40 -5.51 -0.84 13.19
C MET A 40 -5.95 0.59 12.91
N GLU A 41 -4.99 1.48 12.80
CA GLU A 41 -5.19 2.81 12.23
C GLU A 41 -4.70 2.85 10.77
N CYS A 42 -5.41 3.60 9.95
CA CYS A 42 -5.08 3.76 8.54
C CYS A 42 -5.01 5.24 8.16
N HIS A 43 -3.83 5.66 7.75
CA HIS A 43 -3.57 7.00 7.25
C HIS A 43 -3.57 6.98 5.72
N LEU A 44 -4.62 7.59 5.12
CA LEU A 44 -4.76 7.67 3.67
C LEU A 44 -4.28 9.04 3.19
N LYS A 45 -3.19 9.09 2.44
CA LYS A 45 -2.55 10.34 2.00
C LYS A 45 -2.18 10.34 0.52
N SER A 46 -2.29 11.51 -0.11
CA SER A 46 -1.70 11.74 -1.43
C SER A 46 -0.19 11.92 -1.33
N THR A 47 0.54 11.73 -2.41
CA THR A 47 2.00 11.94 -2.45
C THR A 47 2.42 13.34 -2.05
N SER A 48 1.57 14.35 -2.28
CA SER A 48 1.81 15.74 -1.87
C SER A 48 1.77 15.96 -0.37
N ASP A 49 1.04 15.11 0.37
CA ASP A 49 0.77 15.27 1.80
C ASP A 49 1.67 14.39 2.69
N ILE A 50 2.54 13.58 2.06
CA ILE A 50 3.44 12.68 2.77
C ILE A 50 4.54 13.46 3.49
N LYS A 51 4.70 13.14 4.77
CA LYS A 51 5.75 13.67 5.64
C LYS A 51 6.68 12.56 6.12
N LYS A 52 7.83 12.95 6.64
CA LYS A 52 8.83 12.03 7.23
C LYS A 52 8.22 11.15 8.32
N GLU A 53 7.39 11.73 9.15
CA GLU A 53 6.74 11.07 10.29
C GLU A 53 5.83 9.93 9.82
N ASP A 54 5.19 10.06 8.66
CA ASP A 54 4.33 9.02 8.09
C ASP A 54 5.11 7.72 7.81
N PHE A 55 6.35 7.84 7.34
CA PHE A 55 7.24 6.69 7.14
C PHE A 55 7.70 6.09 8.47
N LEU A 56 8.03 6.95 9.45
CA LEU A 56 8.58 6.50 10.72
C LEU A 56 7.55 5.78 11.59
N THR A 57 6.32 6.29 11.62
CA THR A 57 5.24 5.76 12.47
C THR A 57 4.48 4.59 11.85
N ALA A 58 4.51 4.43 10.52
CA ALA A 58 3.85 3.32 9.86
C ALA A 58 4.53 1.98 10.18
N ASP A 59 3.75 0.95 10.45
CA ASP A 59 4.15 -0.46 10.54
C ASP A 59 4.06 -1.13 9.16
N ALA A 60 3.23 -0.58 8.27
CA ALA A 60 3.13 -0.97 6.87
C ALA A 60 2.89 0.23 5.96
N ILE A 61 3.35 0.12 4.71
CA ILE A 61 3.07 1.08 3.64
C ILE A 61 2.43 0.35 2.47
N ILE A 62 1.25 0.81 2.04
CA ILE A 62 0.60 0.38 0.80
C ILE A 62 0.66 1.56 -0.17
N ALA A 63 1.41 1.42 -1.26
CA ALA A 63 1.64 2.51 -2.19
C ALA A 63 0.95 2.28 -3.54
N GLY A 64 0.31 3.31 -4.07
CA GLY A 64 -0.41 3.23 -5.34
C GLY A 64 -0.07 4.32 -6.33
N SER A 65 -0.06 3.92 -7.61
CA SER A 65 0.25 4.80 -8.73
C SER A 65 -0.66 4.53 -9.92
N PRO A 66 -1.02 5.56 -10.70
CA PRO A 66 -1.41 5.32 -12.07
C PRO A 66 -0.21 4.80 -12.85
N VAL A 67 -0.49 4.06 -13.92
CA VAL A 67 0.56 3.64 -14.86
C VAL A 67 0.97 4.81 -15.72
N TYR A 68 2.24 5.15 -15.69
CA TYR A 68 2.86 6.10 -16.61
C TYR A 68 4.06 5.43 -17.27
N PHE A 69 3.93 5.16 -18.59
CA PHE A 69 4.98 4.47 -19.38
C PHE A 69 5.45 3.15 -18.75
N GLY A 70 4.52 2.35 -18.22
CA GLY A 70 4.79 1.04 -17.64
C GLY A 70 5.45 1.06 -16.26
N THR A 71 5.53 2.21 -15.59
CA THR A 71 6.15 2.35 -14.27
C THR A 71 5.34 3.28 -13.37
N MET A 72 5.77 3.42 -12.11
CA MET A 72 5.14 4.36 -11.17
C MET A 72 5.30 5.81 -11.61
N ALA A 73 4.32 6.63 -11.27
CA ALA A 73 4.38 8.08 -11.48
C ALA A 73 5.59 8.70 -10.77
N SER A 74 6.18 9.74 -11.40
CA SER A 74 7.32 10.46 -10.84
C SER A 74 7.06 11.01 -9.45
N GLU A 75 5.84 11.44 -9.16
CA GLU A 75 5.43 11.97 -7.86
C GLU A 75 5.51 10.91 -6.75
N LEU A 76 5.21 9.65 -7.04
CA LEU A 76 5.39 8.57 -6.09
C LEU A 76 6.87 8.21 -5.94
N LYS A 77 7.63 8.16 -7.04
CA LYS A 77 9.07 7.92 -7.01
C LYS A 77 9.80 8.98 -6.20
N GLN A 78 9.43 10.26 -6.36
CA GLN A 78 9.99 11.37 -5.59
C GLN A 78 9.77 11.23 -4.08
N VAL A 79 8.65 10.64 -3.63
CA VAL A 79 8.44 10.36 -2.21
C VAL A 79 9.48 9.38 -1.70
N PHE A 80 9.73 8.27 -2.41
CA PHE A 80 10.78 7.32 -2.05
C PHE A 80 12.16 7.98 -2.07
N ASP A 81 12.50 8.73 -3.10
CA ASP A 81 13.81 9.40 -3.21
C ASP A 81 14.03 10.43 -2.09
N ARG A 82 13.00 11.21 -1.77
CA ARG A 82 13.06 12.22 -0.69
C ARG A 82 13.38 11.62 0.67
N TYR A 83 12.84 10.44 0.95
CA TYR A 83 12.97 9.80 2.25
C TYR A 83 13.97 8.65 2.28
N VAL A 84 14.87 8.55 1.28
CA VAL A 84 15.89 7.49 1.21
C VAL A 84 16.75 7.39 2.48
N GLY A 85 17.01 8.50 3.17
CA GLY A 85 17.74 8.51 4.44
C GLY A 85 17.05 7.74 5.58
N LEU A 86 15.78 7.36 5.43
CA LEU A 86 15.05 6.57 6.42
C LEU A 86 15.20 5.05 6.24
N ARG A 87 15.91 4.56 5.21
CA ARG A 87 16.03 3.13 4.88
C ARG A 87 16.31 2.25 6.11
N LYS A 88 17.29 2.62 6.94
CA LYS A 88 17.65 1.85 8.14
C LYS A 88 16.53 1.70 9.18
N LYS A 89 15.47 2.52 9.08
CA LYS A 89 14.30 2.50 9.98
C LYS A 89 13.07 1.83 9.35
N MET A 90 13.20 1.36 8.11
CA MET A 90 12.11 0.76 7.34
C MET A 90 12.21 -0.77 7.25
N GLY A 91 13.32 -1.33 7.70
CA GLY A 91 13.53 -2.78 7.72
C GLY A 91 12.38 -3.50 8.43
N ASP A 92 11.94 -4.60 7.83
CA ASP A 92 10.86 -5.48 8.32
C ASP A 92 9.46 -4.88 8.41
N LYS A 93 9.26 -3.61 8.01
CA LYS A 93 7.91 -3.07 7.80
C LYS A 93 7.26 -3.72 6.58
N VAL A 94 5.94 -3.93 6.62
CA VAL A 94 5.23 -4.56 5.51
C VAL A 94 5.02 -3.57 4.37
N GLY A 95 5.32 -3.99 3.14
CA GLY A 95 5.10 -3.24 1.90
C GLY A 95 4.11 -3.94 0.96
N ALA A 96 3.21 -3.19 0.35
CA ALA A 96 2.35 -3.65 -0.73
C ALA A 96 2.12 -2.53 -1.74
N ALA A 97 1.76 -2.91 -2.98
CA ALA A 97 1.54 -1.95 -4.05
C ALA A 97 0.15 -2.12 -4.68
N PHE A 98 -0.31 -1.13 -5.43
CA PHE A 98 -1.47 -1.22 -6.30
C PHE A 98 -1.34 -0.22 -7.46
N SER A 99 -2.07 -0.46 -8.56
CA SER A 99 -1.99 0.43 -9.72
C SER A 99 -3.35 0.63 -10.41
N THR A 100 -3.44 1.65 -11.24
CA THR A 100 -4.56 1.88 -12.15
C THR A 100 -4.02 2.30 -13.52
N SER A 101 -4.62 1.81 -14.59
CA SER A 101 -4.26 2.17 -15.96
C SER A 101 -5.45 2.75 -16.72
N GLY A 102 -5.17 3.37 -17.86
CA GLY A 102 -6.18 3.76 -18.83
C GLY A 102 -6.53 2.67 -19.82
N ASP A 103 -5.70 1.62 -19.93
CA ASP A 103 -5.80 0.56 -20.91
C ASP A 103 -5.46 -0.81 -20.29
N GLU A 104 -6.00 -1.91 -20.86
CA GLU A 104 -5.76 -3.27 -20.39
C GLU A 104 -4.30 -3.68 -20.48
N LEU A 105 -3.62 -3.30 -21.56
CA LEU A 105 -2.19 -3.54 -21.77
C LEU A 105 -1.32 -2.39 -21.27
N GLY A 106 -1.85 -1.57 -20.38
CA GLY A 106 -1.20 -0.35 -19.91
C GLY A 106 0.05 -0.53 -19.05
N GLY A 107 0.34 -1.74 -18.54
CA GLY A 107 1.51 -2.02 -17.69
C GLY A 107 1.22 -1.91 -16.19
N ASN A 108 0.06 -2.40 -15.74
CA ASN A 108 -0.28 -2.45 -14.31
C ASN A 108 0.72 -3.29 -13.52
N GLU A 109 1.11 -4.47 -14.03
CA GLU A 109 2.04 -5.40 -13.38
C GLU A 109 3.43 -4.78 -13.24
N THR A 110 3.96 -4.18 -14.30
CA THR A 110 5.28 -3.53 -14.27
C THR A 110 5.30 -2.34 -13.34
N THR A 111 4.20 -1.58 -13.28
CA THR A 111 4.03 -0.47 -12.32
C THR A 111 4.03 -0.97 -10.87
N ILE A 112 3.27 -2.03 -10.56
CA ILE A 112 3.28 -2.67 -9.25
C ILE A 112 4.70 -3.13 -8.88
N ILE A 113 5.38 -3.83 -9.79
CA ILE A 113 6.74 -4.32 -9.57
C ILE A 113 7.71 -3.15 -9.31
N SER A 114 7.61 -2.04 -10.06
CA SER A 114 8.47 -0.88 -9.85
C SER A 114 8.32 -0.27 -8.44
N ILE A 115 7.10 -0.28 -7.89
CA ILE A 115 6.85 0.17 -6.51
C ILE A 115 7.44 -0.83 -5.50
N LEU A 116 7.22 -2.14 -5.71
CA LEU A 116 7.75 -3.18 -4.84
C LEU A 116 9.29 -3.20 -4.83
N GLN A 117 9.94 -2.95 -5.97
CA GLN A 117 11.40 -2.80 -6.06
C GLN A 117 11.91 -1.65 -5.17
N ALA A 118 11.25 -0.50 -5.16
CA ALA A 118 11.62 0.59 -4.26
C ALA A 118 11.47 0.18 -2.79
N MET A 119 10.41 -0.55 -2.43
CA MET A 119 10.20 -1.04 -1.07
C MET A 119 11.23 -2.10 -0.65
N LEU A 120 11.65 -2.98 -1.56
CA LEU A 120 12.74 -3.95 -1.30
C LEU A 120 14.06 -3.24 -0.97
N ILE A 121 14.38 -2.15 -1.69
CA ILE A 121 15.57 -1.32 -1.39
C ILE A 121 15.47 -0.67 0.00
N TYR A 122 14.27 -0.39 0.47
CA TYR A 122 14.02 0.07 1.84
C TYR A 122 14.13 -1.04 2.89
N GLY A 123 14.34 -2.31 2.49
CA GLY A 123 14.42 -3.46 3.40
C GLY A 123 13.06 -3.94 3.91
N MET A 124 11.97 -3.57 3.23
CA MET A 124 10.63 -3.94 3.64
C MET A 124 10.28 -5.38 3.24
N ILE A 125 9.38 -6.01 3.98
CA ILE A 125 8.75 -7.30 3.63
C ILE A 125 7.63 -7.02 2.64
N VAL A 126 7.79 -7.33 1.36
CA VAL A 126 6.78 -7.06 0.34
C VAL A 126 5.82 -8.23 0.15
N ILE A 127 4.53 -7.92 -0.04
CA ILE A 127 3.48 -8.92 -0.28
C ILE A 127 2.55 -8.49 -1.42
N GLY A 128 2.03 -9.49 -2.12
CA GLY A 128 0.94 -9.32 -3.10
C GLY A 128 -0.44 -9.40 -2.43
N ASP A 129 -1.48 -9.47 -3.24
CA ASP A 129 -2.85 -9.69 -2.80
C ASP A 129 -3.12 -11.15 -2.39
N PRO A 130 -4.20 -11.45 -1.63
CA PRO A 130 -4.48 -12.81 -1.22
C PRO A 130 -5.02 -13.65 -2.40
N LEU A 131 -4.81 -14.96 -2.36
CA LEU A 131 -5.26 -15.90 -3.41
C LEU A 131 -6.77 -15.84 -3.69
N ASN A 132 -7.58 -15.46 -2.71
CA ASN A 132 -9.02 -15.29 -2.89
C ASN A 132 -9.43 -13.91 -3.44
N ALA A 133 -8.45 -13.09 -3.83
CA ALA A 133 -8.65 -11.88 -4.63
C ALA A 133 -8.24 -12.18 -6.08
N THR A 134 -7.01 -11.85 -6.49
CA THR A 134 -6.45 -12.26 -7.77
C THR A 134 -5.29 -13.24 -7.60
N GLY A 135 -4.59 -13.16 -6.47
CA GLY A 135 -3.50 -14.05 -6.11
C GLY A 135 -2.22 -13.84 -6.94
N HIS A 136 -2.04 -12.66 -7.50
CA HIS A 136 -0.91 -12.30 -8.33
C HIS A 136 0.02 -11.28 -7.62
N TYR A 137 0.51 -10.30 -8.37
CA TYR A 137 1.43 -9.28 -7.82
C TYR A 137 0.75 -8.32 -6.87
N SER A 138 -0.49 -7.95 -7.12
CA SER A 138 -1.37 -7.14 -6.28
C SER A 138 -2.64 -6.72 -7.03
N ILE A 139 -3.36 -5.73 -6.48
CA ILE A 139 -4.62 -5.22 -7.04
C ILE A 139 -4.34 -4.13 -8.08
N SER A 140 -5.00 -4.26 -9.22
CA SER A 140 -5.04 -3.22 -10.25
C SER A 140 -6.43 -3.08 -10.86
N CYS A 141 -6.65 -2.00 -11.60
CA CYS A 141 -7.82 -1.87 -12.47
C CYS A 141 -7.54 -0.93 -13.65
N VAL A 142 -8.34 -1.13 -14.70
CA VAL A 142 -8.44 -0.21 -15.83
C VAL A 142 -9.57 0.78 -15.54
N GLY A 143 -9.27 2.07 -15.65
CA GLY A 143 -10.24 3.12 -15.40
C GLY A 143 -10.74 3.17 -13.94
N THR A 144 -12.05 3.31 -13.77
CA THR A 144 -12.67 3.40 -12.43
C THR A 144 -12.85 2.01 -11.80
N PRO A 145 -12.47 1.81 -10.53
CA PRO A 145 -12.69 0.55 -9.84
C PRO A 145 -14.17 0.14 -9.84
N ASN A 146 -14.45 -1.07 -10.31
CA ASN A 146 -15.77 -1.68 -10.24
C ASN A 146 -15.98 -2.38 -8.87
N LYS A 147 -17.15 -3.01 -8.67
CA LYS A 147 -17.50 -3.70 -7.42
C LYS A 147 -16.50 -4.80 -7.08
N LYS A 148 -16.14 -5.67 -8.05
CA LYS A 148 -15.19 -6.78 -7.85
C LYS A 148 -13.81 -6.25 -7.46
N THR A 149 -13.30 -5.24 -8.17
CA THR A 149 -12.00 -4.62 -7.86
C THR A 149 -12.02 -3.98 -6.47
N SER A 150 -13.11 -3.31 -6.11
CA SER A 150 -13.28 -2.70 -4.78
C SER A 150 -13.27 -3.74 -3.65
N GLU A 151 -13.92 -4.88 -3.85
CA GLU A 151 -13.89 -6.00 -2.90
C GLU A 151 -12.50 -6.61 -2.76
N ASN A 152 -11.79 -6.81 -3.87
CA ASN A 152 -10.42 -7.30 -3.86
C ASN A 152 -9.45 -6.31 -3.21
N ALA A 153 -9.62 -5.01 -3.43
CA ALA A 153 -8.86 -3.96 -2.76
C ALA A 153 -9.00 -4.01 -1.23
N LYS A 154 -10.21 -4.23 -0.73
CA LYS A 154 -10.44 -4.43 0.71
C LYS A 154 -9.71 -5.68 1.23
N LYS A 155 -9.67 -6.77 0.45
CA LYS A 155 -8.95 -7.99 0.83
C LYS A 155 -7.44 -7.74 0.94
N LEU A 156 -6.84 -6.95 0.04
CA LEU A 156 -5.43 -6.54 0.14
C LEU A 156 -5.17 -5.76 1.43
N GLY A 157 -5.95 -4.71 1.69
CA GLY A 157 -5.81 -3.92 2.91
C GLY A 157 -5.95 -4.76 4.19
N LYS A 158 -6.94 -5.66 4.23
CA LYS A 158 -7.13 -6.59 5.34
C LYS A 158 -5.95 -7.56 5.51
N ARG A 159 -5.40 -8.10 4.41
CA ARG A 159 -4.22 -8.98 4.42
C ARG A 159 -3.01 -8.29 5.06
N VAL A 160 -2.70 -7.07 4.61
CA VAL A 160 -1.59 -6.26 5.16
C VAL A 160 -1.78 -6.04 6.66
N ALA A 161 -2.97 -5.61 7.08
CA ALA A 161 -3.29 -5.36 8.48
C ALA A 161 -3.15 -6.62 9.37
N ILE A 162 -3.61 -7.77 8.89
CA ILE A 162 -3.48 -9.04 9.61
C ILE A 162 -2.00 -9.44 9.73
N LEU A 163 -1.20 -9.27 8.66
CA LEU A 163 0.22 -9.59 8.71
C LEU A 163 0.97 -8.69 9.70
N VAL A 164 0.71 -7.38 9.68
CA VAL A 164 1.29 -6.45 10.68
C VAL A 164 0.98 -6.91 12.10
N LYS A 165 -0.26 -7.28 12.39
CA LYS A 165 -0.62 -7.81 13.73
C LYS A 165 0.19 -9.04 14.11
N LYS A 166 0.37 -9.99 13.17
CA LYS A 166 1.15 -11.21 13.42
C LYS A 166 2.62 -10.94 13.68
N LEU A 167 3.19 -9.90 13.06
CA LEU A 167 4.59 -9.52 13.26
C LEU A 167 4.81 -8.74 14.56
N LYS A 168 3.75 -8.18 15.14
CA LYS A 168 3.78 -7.40 16.38
C LYS A 168 3.29 -8.16 17.61
N SER A 169 2.72 -9.36 17.42
CA SER A 169 2.35 -10.27 18.50
C SER A 169 3.54 -11.16 18.90
#